data_1cba9b0f21690f7e68a2cb4c8f8ee971
#
_entry.id   1cba9b0f21690f7e68a2cb4c8f8ee971
#
_cell.length_a   1.000
_cell.length_b   1.000
_cell.length_c   1.000
_cell.angle_alpha   90.00
_cell.angle_beta   90.00
_cell.angle_gamma   90.00
#
_symmetry.space_group_name_H-M   'P 1'
#
loop_
_entity.id
_entity.type
_entity.pdbx_description
1 polymer ?
#
loop_
_entity_poly.entity_id
_entity_poly.type
_entity_poly.pdbx_seq_one_letter_code
_entity_poly.pdbx_strand_id
1 'polypeptide(L)'
;LVREGRYEDAIRLIRKDNPFPTTCGFICEHPCEALCRRNMIDDAVNIRGLKRMAADAAGYVAPPACAESTGKNIAVVGGGPGGLSAAYFLQLMGHQVTVYEMLPKLGGMLRYGIPNYRLPKERLDDDIQAILDTGVKVDCGKSIGKDYSIVDLKEKYDAVLITIGASTDKKLGFDGEDAKGVISAVQFLRDVGKDEALDLTGKEVAVVGGGNVSMDAVRTAKRL
;
A
#
# COMPACT_ATOMS: atom_id res chain seq x y z
N LEU A 1 -0.14 -22.91 13.39
CA LEU A 1 -0.46 -22.97 11.96
C LEU A 1 0.82 -23.09 11.12
N VAL A 2 1.74 -22.11 11.18
CA VAL A 2 2.97 -22.13 10.36
C VAL A 2 3.83 -23.36 10.64
N ARG A 3 4.01 -23.73 11.93
CA ARG A 3 4.75 -24.94 12.32
C ARG A 3 4.10 -26.24 11.79
N GLU A 4 2.80 -26.21 11.54
CA GLU A 4 2.02 -27.34 11.06
C GLU A 4 1.89 -27.37 9.53
N GLY A 5 2.53 -26.42 8.82
CA GLY A 5 2.42 -26.27 7.37
C GLY A 5 1.06 -25.73 6.89
N ARG A 6 0.22 -25.22 7.79
CA ARG A 6 -1.11 -24.67 7.49
C ARG A 6 -1.03 -23.20 7.11
N TYR A 7 -0.34 -22.92 6.02
CA TYR A 7 -0.01 -21.54 5.61
C TYR A 7 -1.23 -20.76 5.16
N GLU A 8 -2.15 -21.35 4.41
CA GLU A 8 -3.39 -20.68 4.00
C GLU A 8 -4.23 -20.26 5.21
N ASP A 9 -4.37 -21.16 6.20
CA ASP A 9 -5.11 -20.87 7.43
C ASP A 9 -4.44 -19.73 8.21
N ALA A 10 -3.11 -19.67 8.20
CA ALA A 10 -2.39 -18.56 8.79
C ALA A 10 -2.71 -17.24 8.08
N ILE A 11 -2.76 -17.20 6.75
CA ILE A 11 -3.15 -16.02 5.98
C ILE A 11 -4.61 -15.63 6.25
N ARG A 12 -5.55 -16.59 6.27
CA ARG A 12 -6.95 -16.33 6.61
C ARG A 12 -7.08 -15.73 8.02
N LEU A 13 -6.30 -16.23 8.97
CA LEU A 13 -6.29 -15.69 10.34
C LEU A 13 -5.76 -14.25 10.37
N ILE A 14 -4.67 -13.97 9.69
CA ILE A 14 -4.08 -12.62 9.61
C ILE A 14 -5.07 -11.64 8.97
N ARG A 15 -5.77 -12.05 7.91
CA ARG A 15 -6.72 -11.20 7.17
C ARG A 15 -7.96 -10.80 7.98
N LYS A 16 -8.23 -11.40 9.13
CA LYS A 16 -9.28 -10.92 10.03
C LYS A 16 -9.03 -9.47 10.48
N ASP A 17 -7.77 -9.08 10.63
CA ASP A 17 -7.37 -7.76 11.11
C ASP A 17 -6.49 -6.99 10.13
N ASN A 18 -5.87 -7.67 9.15
CA ASN A 18 -4.93 -7.09 8.22
C ASN A 18 -5.13 -7.64 6.80
N PRO A 19 -5.72 -6.86 5.88
CA PRO A 19 -5.96 -7.29 4.50
C PRO A 19 -4.70 -7.35 3.64
N PHE A 20 -3.53 -6.90 4.16
CA PHE A 20 -2.24 -6.88 3.48
C PHE A 20 -1.19 -7.79 4.14
N PRO A 21 -1.46 -9.09 4.36
CA PRO A 21 -0.53 -9.99 5.04
C PRO A 21 0.79 -10.14 4.30
N THR A 22 0.75 -10.27 2.97
CA THR A 22 1.92 -10.41 2.10
C THR A 22 2.76 -9.14 2.13
N THR A 23 2.18 -8.00 1.83
CA THR A 23 2.83 -6.69 1.88
C THR A 23 3.50 -6.43 3.22
N CYS A 24 2.79 -6.64 4.33
CA CYS A 24 3.36 -6.47 5.67
C CYS A 24 4.51 -7.44 5.96
N GLY A 25 4.48 -8.65 5.40
CA GLY A 25 5.60 -9.59 5.48
C GLY A 25 6.90 -9.03 4.88
N PHE A 26 6.79 -8.19 3.84
CA PHE A 26 7.95 -7.57 3.17
C PHE A 26 8.45 -6.30 3.86
N ILE A 27 7.55 -5.38 4.26
CA ILE A 27 7.94 -3.98 4.56
C ILE A 27 7.62 -3.51 5.97
N CYS A 28 6.90 -4.29 6.80
CA CYS A 28 6.56 -3.88 8.17
C CYS A 28 7.83 -3.71 9.02
N GLU A 29 7.91 -2.63 9.79
CA GLU A 29 9.00 -2.39 10.75
C GLU A 29 8.87 -3.23 12.03
N HIS A 30 7.86 -4.08 12.13
CA HIS A 30 7.60 -5.09 13.18
C HIS A 30 7.75 -4.59 14.63
N PRO A 31 7.12 -3.47 15.04
CA PRO A 31 7.21 -2.99 16.43
C PRO A 31 6.68 -4.02 17.45
N CYS A 32 5.84 -4.95 17.01
CA CYS A 32 5.37 -6.06 17.83
C CYS A 32 6.49 -6.99 18.31
N GLU A 33 7.61 -7.08 17.60
CA GLU A 33 8.78 -7.87 18.01
C GLU A 33 9.55 -7.13 19.11
N ALA A 34 9.69 -5.81 19.02
CA ALA A 34 10.33 -5.00 20.06
C ALA A 34 9.55 -5.07 21.41
N LEU A 35 8.21 -5.21 21.31
CA LEU A 35 7.32 -5.31 22.47
C LEU A 35 6.98 -6.77 22.84
N CYS A 36 7.64 -7.74 22.23
CA CYS A 36 7.37 -9.15 22.49
C CYS A 36 7.77 -9.51 23.93
N ARG A 37 6.82 -10.09 24.69
CA ARG A 37 7.07 -10.52 26.07
C ARG A 37 8.16 -11.59 26.17
N ARG A 38 8.43 -12.31 25.11
CA ARG A 38 9.50 -13.30 25.07
C ARG A 38 10.89 -12.67 25.23
N ASN A 39 11.07 -11.39 24.86
CA ASN A 39 12.28 -10.62 25.15
C ASN A 39 12.68 -10.60 26.63
N MET A 40 11.74 -10.94 27.54
CA MET A 40 12.03 -11.04 28.98
C MET A 40 12.74 -12.39 29.34
N ILE A 41 12.81 -13.33 28.43
CA ILE A 41 13.34 -14.69 28.65
C ILE A 41 14.54 -14.95 27.74
N ASP A 42 14.35 -14.71 26.45
CA ASP A 42 15.33 -14.87 25.38
C ASP A 42 15.06 -13.88 24.23
N ASP A 43 15.01 -14.29 22.98
CA ASP A 43 14.75 -13.45 21.83
C ASP A 43 13.26 -13.36 21.49
N ALA A 44 12.86 -12.24 20.87
CA ALA A 44 11.50 -12.05 20.34
C ALA A 44 11.12 -13.16 19.35
N VAL A 45 9.83 -13.49 19.33
CA VAL A 45 9.29 -14.30 18.23
C VAL A 45 9.45 -13.53 16.92
N ASN A 46 10.03 -14.13 15.88
CA ASN A 46 10.17 -13.54 14.55
C ASN A 46 8.80 -13.47 13.84
N ILE A 47 7.93 -12.55 14.30
CA ILE A 47 6.52 -12.44 13.88
C ILE A 47 6.43 -12.06 12.40
N ARG A 48 7.25 -11.08 11.96
CA ARG A 48 7.27 -10.67 10.54
C ARG A 48 7.79 -11.79 9.65
N GLY A 49 8.85 -12.47 10.05
CA GLY A 49 9.40 -13.61 9.32
C GLY A 49 8.40 -14.76 9.18
N LEU A 50 7.64 -15.06 10.23
CA LEU A 50 6.57 -16.08 10.18
C LEU A 50 5.42 -15.66 9.26
N LYS A 51 5.01 -14.37 9.28
CA LYS A 51 4.00 -13.85 8.33
C LYS A 51 4.51 -13.94 6.89
N ARG A 52 5.77 -13.58 6.66
CA ARG A 52 6.40 -13.65 5.34
C ARG A 52 6.46 -15.09 4.83
N MET A 53 6.91 -16.03 5.66
CA MET A 53 6.95 -17.45 5.33
C MET A 53 5.55 -17.99 4.97
N ALA A 54 4.53 -17.64 5.77
CA ALA A 54 3.17 -18.04 5.48
C ALA A 54 2.69 -17.51 4.14
N ALA A 55 2.92 -16.22 3.83
CA ALA A 55 2.54 -15.58 2.57
C ALA A 55 3.26 -16.18 1.36
N ASP A 56 4.58 -16.43 1.49
CA ASP A 56 5.36 -17.00 0.40
C ASP A 56 4.98 -18.46 0.10
N ALA A 57 4.65 -19.24 1.14
CA ALA A 57 4.28 -20.65 0.99
C ALA A 57 2.81 -20.84 0.57
N ALA A 58 1.88 -19.98 1.03
CA ALA A 58 0.47 -20.07 0.66
C ALA A 58 0.19 -19.50 -0.74
N GLY A 59 0.97 -18.52 -1.18
CA GLY A 59 0.66 -17.76 -2.39
C GLY A 59 -0.63 -16.96 -2.24
N TYR A 60 -1.42 -16.92 -3.33
CA TYR A 60 -2.74 -16.31 -3.29
C TYR A 60 -3.71 -17.15 -2.43
N VAL A 61 -4.45 -16.47 -1.55
CA VAL A 61 -5.50 -17.06 -0.72
C VAL A 61 -6.79 -16.23 -0.91
N ALA A 62 -7.89 -16.87 -1.27
CA ALA A 62 -9.17 -16.21 -1.48
C ALA A 62 -9.69 -15.54 -0.19
N PRO A 63 -10.42 -14.42 -0.29
CA PRO A 63 -11.07 -13.78 0.84
C PRO A 63 -12.21 -14.65 1.40
N PRO A 64 -12.68 -14.37 2.63
CA PRO A 64 -13.90 -14.99 3.14
C PRO A 64 -15.14 -14.47 2.39
N ALA A 65 -16.24 -15.18 2.53
CA ALA A 65 -17.53 -14.72 2.01
C ALA A 65 -17.97 -13.44 2.72
N CYS A 66 -18.60 -12.52 1.95
CA CYS A 66 -19.19 -11.31 2.50
C CYS A 66 -20.50 -11.64 3.23
N ALA A 67 -20.87 -10.77 4.18
CA ALA A 67 -22.17 -10.78 4.80
C ALA A 67 -23.29 -10.46 3.78
N GLU A 68 -24.55 -10.67 4.17
CA GLU A 68 -25.71 -10.29 3.37
C GLU A 68 -25.70 -8.80 3.03
N SER A 69 -26.21 -8.46 1.85
CA SER A 69 -26.20 -7.06 1.37
C SER A 69 -27.00 -6.16 2.30
N THR A 70 -26.38 -5.07 2.72
CA THR A 70 -27.03 -4.01 3.50
C THR A 70 -27.81 -3.03 2.64
N GLY A 71 -27.70 -3.12 1.30
CA GLY A 71 -28.25 -2.14 0.35
C GLY A 71 -27.53 -0.79 0.35
N LYS A 72 -26.46 -0.62 1.14
CA LYS A 72 -25.71 0.63 1.23
C LYS A 72 -24.56 0.67 0.23
N ASN A 73 -24.41 1.83 -0.43
CA ASN A 73 -23.36 2.12 -1.40
C ASN A 73 -22.35 3.10 -0.79
N ILE A 74 -21.08 2.77 -0.81
CA ILE A 74 -20.01 3.58 -0.21
C ILE A 74 -18.95 3.90 -1.26
N ALA A 75 -18.61 5.20 -1.38
CA ALA A 75 -17.46 5.63 -2.18
C ALA A 75 -16.22 5.73 -1.29
N VAL A 76 -15.10 5.21 -1.78
CA VAL A 76 -13.77 5.38 -1.17
C VAL A 76 -12.90 6.15 -2.14
N VAL A 77 -12.41 7.31 -1.73
CA VAL A 77 -11.55 8.18 -2.54
C VAL A 77 -10.10 7.94 -2.16
N GLY A 78 -9.36 7.28 -3.05
CA GLY A 78 -7.97 6.88 -2.90
C GLY A 78 -7.79 5.37 -2.76
N GLY A 79 -7.12 4.76 -3.74
CA GLY A 79 -6.83 3.32 -3.84
C GLY A 79 -5.50 2.92 -3.21
N GLY A 80 -5.02 3.67 -2.22
CA GLY A 80 -3.87 3.31 -1.39
C GLY A 80 -4.24 2.30 -0.28
N PRO A 81 -3.28 1.94 0.61
CA PRO A 81 -3.51 0.92 1.64
C PRO A 81 -4.67 1.25 2.58
N GLY A 82 -4.86 2.53 2.92
CA GLY A 82 -5.98 2.96 3.78
C GLY A 82 -7.34 2.73 3.12
N GLY A 83 -7.49 3.17 1.87
CA GLY A 83 -8.74 3.00 1.11
C GLY A 83 -9.05 1.55 0.80
N LEU A 84 -8.05 0.79 0.39
CA LEU A 84 -8.22 -0.64 0.10
C LEU A 84 -8.55 -1.45 1.37
N SER A 85 -7.94 -1.13 2.52
CA SER A 85 -8.31 -1.76 3.79
C SER A 85 -9.74 -1.45 4.19
N ALA A 86 -10.16 -0.19 4.07
CA ALA A 86 -11.53 0.20 4.34
C ALA A 86 -12.50 -0.49 3.38
N ALA A 87 -12.19 -0.51 2.08
CA ALA A 87 -13.00 -1.18 1.07
C ALA A 87 -13.18 -2.68 1.37
N TYR A 88 -12.10 -3.37 1.77
CA TYR A 88 -12.14 -4.78 2.16
C TYR A 88 -13.13 -5.04 3.30
N PHE A 89 -12.99 -4.33 4.42
CA PHE A 89 -13.85 -4.56 5.58
C PHE A 89 -15.30 -4.13 5.33
N LEU A 90 -15.51 -3.00 4.66
CA LEU A 90 -16.86 -2.54 4.31
C LEU A 90 -17.57 -3.52 3.37
N GLN A 91 -16.85 -4.08 2.40
CA GLN A 91 -17.41 -5.08 1.50
C GLN A 91 -17.75 -6.37 2.25
N LEU A 92 -16.87 -6.83 3.16
CA LEU A 92 -17.15 -7.99 4.01
C LEU A 92 -18.38 -7.79 4.92
N MET A 93 -18.66 -6.54 5.33
CA MET A 93 -19.86 -6.18 6.10
C MET A 93 -21.14 -6.15 5.25
N GLY A 94 -21.06 -6.42 3.94
CA GLY A 94 -22.21 -6.46 3.03
C GLY A 94 -22.54 -5.12 2.37
N HIS A 95 -21.70 -4.10 2.51
CA HIS A 95 -21.86 -2.84 1.77
C HIS A 95 -21.33 -2.98 0.34
N GLN A 96 -21.90 -2.21 -0.61
CA GLN A 96 -21.36 -2.11 -1.96
C GLN A 96 -20.33 -0.98 -2.00
N VAL A 97 -19.06 -1.32 -2.27
CA VAL A 97 -17.97 -0.35 -2.23
C VAL A 97 -17.42 -0.07 -3.63
N THR A 98 -17.23 1.22 -3.93
CA THR A 98 -16.53 1.67 -5.14
C THR A 98 -15.33 2.52 -4.73
N VAL A 99 -14.13 2.10 -5.15
CA VAL A 99 -12.87 2.83 -4.93
C VAL A 99 -12.55 3.67 -6.16
N TYR A 100 -12.35 4.98 -5.95
CA TYR A 100 -11.87 5.92 -6.96
C TYR A 100 -10.38 6.17 -6.76
N GLU A 101 -9.57 5.94 -7.78
CA GLU A 101 -8.13 6.14 -7.74
C GLU A 101 -7.65 7.03 -8.89
N MET A 102 -6.88 8.06 -8.59
CA MET A 102 -6.38 8.99 -9.61
C MET A 102 -5.28 8.40 -10.51
N LEU A 103 -4.55 7.43 -10.00
CA LEU A 103 -3.49 6.75 -10.74
C LEU A 103 -4.03 5.53 -11.50
N PRO A 104 -3.33 5.04 -12.52
CA PRO A 104 -3.82 3.96 -13.36
C PRO A 104 -3.92 2.61 -12.64
N LYS A 105 -3.20 2.42 -11.52
CA LYS A 105 -3.19 1.17 -10.76
C LYS A 105 -3.38 1.44 -9.27
N LEU A 106 -4.02 0.51 -8.59
CA LEU A 106 -4.19 0.51 -7.14
C LEU A 106 -2.88 0.27 -6.40
N GLY A 107 -2.84 0.63 -5.11
CA GLY A 107 -1.74 0.39 -4.19
C GLY A 107 -1.13 1.66 -3.61
N GLY A 108 -1.41 2.84 -4.18
CA GLY A 108 -0.90 4.12 -3.67
C GLY A 108 0.61 4.10 -3.43
N MET A 109 1.08 4.57 -2.28
CA MET A 109 2.52 4.61 -1.96
C MET A 109 3.19 3.23 -1.86
N LEU A 110 2.44 2.14 -1.65
CA LEU A 110 2.99 0.78 -1.70
C LEU A 110 3.47 0.43 -3.12
N ARG A 111 2.77 0.91 -4.14
CA ARG A 111 3.14 0.70 -5.55
C ARG A 111 4.10 1.74 -6.06
N TYR A 112 3.79 3.02 -5.81
CA TYR A 112 4.45 4.15 -6.46
C TYR A 112 5.57 4.79 -5.63
N GLY A 113 5.68 4.48 -4.34
CA GLY A 113 6.72 5.02 -3.48
C GLY A 113 7.75 3.99 -3.04
N ILE A 114 7.37 2.71 -2.90
CA ILE A 114 8.28 1.66 -2.46
C ILE A 114 8.88 0.96 -3.68
N PRO A 115 10.22 0.91 -3.81
CA PRO A 115 10.87 0.26 -4.93
C PRO A 115 10.59 -1.25 -5.02
N ASN A 116 10.58 -1.78 -6.25
CA ASN A 116 10.27 -3.18 -6.54
C ASN A 116 11.20 -4.18 -5.80
N TYR A 117 12.47 -3.81 -5.58
CA TYR A 117 13.42 -4.66 -4.86
C TYR A 117 13.13 -4.77 -3.35
N ARG A 118 12.27 -3.91 -2.77
CA ARG A 118 11.78 -4.00 -1.39
C ARG A 118 10.39 -4.65 -1.31
N LEU A 119 9.50 -4.28 -2.20
CA LEU A 119 8.15 -4.83 -2.32
C LEU A 119 7.89 -5.16 -3.79
N PRO A 120 8.09 -6.42 -4.22
CA PRO A 120 7.74 -6.87 -5.55
C PRO A 120 6.26 -6.58 -5.86
N LYS A 121 5.98 -6.01 -7.03
CA LYS A 121 4.62 -5.56 -7.35
C LYS A 121 3.65 -6.72 -7.50
N GLU A 122 4.13 -7.86 -7.95
CA GLU A 122 3.37 -9.10 -8.04
C GLU A 122 2.87 -9.55 -6.65
N ARG A 123 3.72 -9.38 -5.61
CA ARG A 123 3.36 -9.74 -4.24
C ARG A 123 2.37 -8.74 -3.60
N LEU A 124 2.45 -7.47 -3.99
CA LEU A 124 1.43 -6.49 -3.65
C LEU A 124 0.10 -6.81 -4.34
N ASP A 125 0.16 -7.25 -5.59
CA ASP A 125 -1.02 -7.59 -6.38
C ASP A 125 -1.77 -8.81 -5.80
N ASP A 126 -1.10 -9.77 -5.15
CA ASP A 126 -1.76 -10.87 -4.43
C ASP A 126 -2.71 -10.35 -3.33
N ASP A 127 -2.26 -9.36 -2.53
CA ASP A 127 -3.10 -8.77 -1.49
C ASP A 127 -4.24 -7.93 -2.09
N ILE A 128 -3.95 -7.13 -3.13
CA ILE A 128 -4.95 -6.30 -3.82
C ILE A 128 -6.01 -7.19 -4.49
N GLN A 129 -5.61 -8.27 -5.16
CA GLN A 129 -6.54 -9.17 -5.82
C GLN A 129 -7.50 -9.81 -4.81
N ALA A 130 -7.01 -10.23 -3.65
CA ALA A 130 -7.88 -10.74 -2.61
C ALA A 130 -8.88 -9.69 -2.07
N ILE A 131 -8.52 -8.41 -2.08
CA ILE A 131 -9.46 -7.33 -1.75
C ILE A 131 -10.51 -7.18 -2.86
N LEU A 132 -10.10 -7.20 -4.13
CA LEU A 132 -11.01 -7.08 -5.28
C LEU A 132 -11.97 -8.26 -5.37
N ASP A 133 -11.52 -9.47 -5.03
CA ASP A 133 -12.34 -10.69 -5.07
C ASP A 133 -13.45 -10.71 -4.00
N THR A 134 -13.48 -9.75 -3.06
CA THR A 134 -14.65 -9.50 -2.22
C THR A 134 -15.81 -8.84 -2.98
N GLY A 135 -15.58 -8.37 -4.20
CA GLY A 135 -16.58 -7.67 -5.03
C GLY A 135 -16.45 -6.15 -5.02
N VAL A 136 -15.37 -5.59 -4.48
CA VAL A 136 -15.07 -4.15 -4.53
C VAL A 136 -14.97 -3.69 -5.98
N LYS A 137 -15.73 -2.64 -6.33
CA LYS A 137 -15.65 -1.97 -7.63
C LYS A 137 -14.54 -0.93 -7.62
N VAL A 138 -13.89 -0.74 -8.77
CA VAL A 138 -12.76 0.19 -8.90
C VAL A 138 -12.92 1.05 -10.14
N ASP A 139 -12.61 2.35 -10.00
CA ASP A 139 -12.53 3.30 -11.10
C ASP A 139 -11.18 4.03 -11.01
N CYS A 140 -10.19 3.53 -11.73
CA CYS A 140 -8.84 4.09 -11.81
C CYS A 140 -8.72 5.17 -12.89
N GLY A 141 -7.71 6.05 -12.76
CA GLY A 141 -7.48 7.17 -13.67
C GLY A 141 -8.51 8.30 -13.46
N LYS A 142 -9.16 8.36 -12.30
CA LYS A 142 -10.20 9.32 -11.96
C LYS A 142 -9.85 10.17 -10.76
N SER A 143 -9.64 11.43 -10.98
CA SER A 143 -9.29 12.42 -9.96
C SER A 143 -10.55 13.10 -9.42
N ILE A 144 -10.81 12.95 -8.14
CA ILE A 144 -11.88 13.68 -7.46
C ILE A 144 -11.49 15.15 -7.33
N GLY A 145 -12.41 16.03 -7.69
CA GLY A 145 -12.17 17.47 -7.86
C GLY A 145 -11.92 17.88 -9.31
N LYS A 146 -11.62 16.90 -10.21
CA LYS A 146 -11.47 17.15 -11.65
C LYS A 146 -12.50 16.37 -12.48
N ASP A 147 -12.51 15.04 -12.34
CA ASP A 147 -13.42 14.16 -13.11
C ASP A 147 -14.77 13.99 -12.41
N TYR A 148 -14.79 13.98 -11.09
CA TYR A 148 -15.98 13.96 -10.24
C TYR A 148 -15.84 14.98 -9.11
N SER A 149 -16.91 15.65 -8.74
CA SER A 149 -16.93 16.49 -7.54
C SER A 149 -17.25 15.66 -6.29
N ILE A 150 -16.86 16.18 -5.12
CA ILE A 150 -17.26 15.55 -3.86
C ILE A 150 -18.77 15.62 -3.64
N VAL A 151 -19.42 16.62 -4.23
CA VAL A 151 -20.88 16.81 -4.17
C VAL A 151 -21.56 15.69 -4.92
N ASP A 152 -21.12 15.39 -6.16
CA ASP A 152 -21.68 14.30 -6.97
C ASP A 152 -21.58 12.95 -6.25
N LEU A 153 -20.45 12.71 -5.56
CA LEU A 153 -20.28 11.49 -4.78
C LEU A 153 -21.22 11.45 -3.58
N LYS A 154 -21.44 12.56 -2.89
CA LYS A 154 -22.38 12.64 -1.75
C LYS A 154 -23.83 12.43 -2.16
N GLU A 155 -24.20 12.79 -3.38
CA GLU A 155 -25.54 12.55 -3.91
C GLU A 155 -25.75 11.10 -4.36
N LYS A 156 -24.67 10.46 -4.85
CA LYS A 156 -24.71 9.10 -5.42
C LYS A 156 -24.55 8.00 -4.40
N TYR A 157 -23.85 8.26 -3.29
CA TYR A 157 -23.46 7.27 -2.29
C TYR A 157 -24.01 7.59 -0.92
N ASP A 158 -24.33 6.56 -0.13
CA ASP A 158 -24.76 6.71 1.26
C ASP A 158 -23.65 7.29 2.17
N ALA A 159 -22.39 7.02 1.84
CA ALA A 159 -21.24 7.58 2.52
C ALA A 159 -20.04 7.74 1.58
N VAL A 160 -19.18 8.71 1.87
CA VAL A 160 -17.92 8.96 1.14
C VAL A 160 -16.78 8.96 2.15
N LEU A 161 -15.83 8.05 1.96
CA LEU A 161 -14.60 7.96 2.76
C LEU A 161 -13.43 8.55 1.98
N ILE A 162 -12.72 9.49 2.58
CA ILE A 162 -11.56 10.16 1.95
C ILE A 162 -10.27 9.56 2.50
N THR A 163 -9.47 8.93 1.64
CA THR A 163 -8.22 8.23 1.97
C THR A 163 -7.10 8.58 0.98
N ILE A 164 -7.01 9.85 0.62
CA ILE A 164 -6.10 10.37 -0.44
C ILE A 164 -4.61 10.30 -0.08
N GLY A 165 -4.28 9.98 1.16
CA GLY A 165 -2.91 9.86 1.64
C GLY A 165 -2.17 11.21 1.72
N ALA A 166 -0.83 11.12 1.83
CA ALA A 166 0.10 12.25 1.84
C ALA A 166 1.16 12.02 0.75
N SER A 167 0.81 12.34 -0.48
CA SER A 167 1.63 12.04 -1.66
C SER A 167 2.58 13.18 -2.06
N THR A 168 2.61 14.27 -1.30
CA THR A 168 3.52 15.41 -1.47
C THR A 168 4.51 15.45 -0.31
N ASP A 169 5.73 15.83 -0.61
CA ASP A 169 6.76 16.10 0.39
C ASP A 169 6.64 17.50 1.00
N LYS A 170 7.34 17.71 2.09
CA LYS A 170 7.53 19.03 2.66
C LYS A 170 8.81 19.64 2.08
N LYS A 171 8.71 20.90 1.64
CA LYS A 171 9.88 21.67 1.29
C LYS A 171 10.76 21.88 2.52
N LEU A 172 12.07 21.87 2.33
CA LEU A 172 13.05 22.10 3.39
C LEU A 172 13.24 23.59 3.68
N GLY A 173 12.94 24.44 2.69
CA GLY A 173 12.97 25.91 2.82
C GLY A 173 14.37 26.51 2.81
N PHE A 174 15.31 25.88 2.11
CA PHE A 174 16.65 26.44 1.91
C PHE A 174 16.80 27.08 0.52
N ASP A 175 17.75 27.99 0.38
CA ASP A 175 18.04 28.65 -0.89
C ASP A 175 18.52 27.62 -1.93
N GLY A 176 17.91 27.68 -3.12
CA GLY A 176 18.23 26.76 -4.21
C GLY A 176 17.40 25.49 -4.26
N GLU A 177 16.44 25.27 -3.34
CA GLU A 177 15.57 24.10 -3.36
C GLU A 177 14.75 23.97 -4.65
N ASP A 178 14.44 25.11 -5.31
CA ASP A 178 13.71 25.14 -6.58
C ASP A 178 14.67 25.20 -7.82
N ALA A 179 15.99 24.99 -7.62
CA ALA A 179 16.95 25.01 -8.71
C ALA A 179 16.76 23.82 -9.66
N LYS A 180 17.13 24.02 -10.92
CA LYS A 180 17.07 22.94 -11.93
C LYS A 180 17.93 21.74 -11.49
N GLY A 181 17.34 20.57 -11.44
CA GLY A 181 18.00 19.33 -11.00
C GLY A 181 17.78 18.99 -9.53
N VAL A 182 17.17 19.89 -8.75
CA VAL A 182 16.68 19.55 -7.39
C VAL A 182 15.29 18.99 -7.51
N ILE A 183 15.11 17.75 -7.07
CA ILE A 183 13.84 17.03 -7.19
C ILE A 183 13.43 16.39 -5.86
N SER A 184 12.15 16.30 -5.65
CA SER A 184 11.57 15.57 -4.52
C SER A 184 11.89 14.08 -4.62
N ALA A 185 12.38 13.47 -3.54
CA ALA A 185 12.60 12.03 -3.47
C ALA A 185 11.28 11.24 -3.63
N VAL A 186 10.18 11.78 -3.12
CA VAL A 186 8.83 11.16 -3.27
C VAL A 186 8.40 11.19 -4.73
N GLN A 187 8.61 12.34 -5.43
CA GLN A 187 8.29 12.45 -6.85
C GLN A 187 9.18 11.54 -7.69
N PHE A 188 10.49 11.53 -7.42
CA PHE A 188 11.44 10.65 -8.10
C PHE A 188 11.05 9.16 -8.00
N LEU A 189 10.75 8.68 -6.79
CA LEU A 189 10.34 7.28 -6.60
C LEU A 189 8.99 6.98 -7.27
N ARG A 190 8.07 7.95 -7.29
CA ARG A 190 6.78 7.82 -7.99
C ARG A 190 6.96 7.70 -9.49
N ASP A 191 7.83 8.50 -10.09
CA ASP A 191 8.08 8.47 -11.52
C ASP A 191 8.72 7.13 -11.91
N VAL A 192 9.66 6.63 -11.11
CA VAL A 192 10.19 5.26 -11.27
C VAL A 192 9.06 4.21 -11.14
N GLY A 193 8.16 4.38 -10.19
CA GLY A 193 7.02 3.48 -9.97
C GLY A 193 5.98 3.51 -11.09
N LYS A 194 6.01 4.53 -11.95
CA LYS A 194 5.18 4.65 -13.17
C LYS A 194 5.90 4.23 -14.44
N ASP A 195 7.14 3.77 -14.36
CA ASP A 195 8.03 3.54 -15.49
C ASP A 195 8.39 4.83 -16.28
N GLU A 196 8.37 6.00 -15.60
CA GLU A 196 8.73 7.33 -16.10
C GLU A 196 10.07 7.79 -15.50
N ALA A 197 11.00 6.87 -15.28
CA ALA A 197 12.27 7.14 -14.61
C ALA A 197 13.15 8.11 -15.41
N LEU A 198 13.87 8.98 -14.68
CA LEU A 198 14.90 9.85 -15.27
C LEU A 198 16.11 9.01 -15.69
N ASP A 199 16.72 9.35 -16.81
CA ASP A 199 18.04 8.85 -17.17
C ASP A 199 19.12 9.54 -16.32
N LEU A 200 19.73 8.77 -15.44
CA LEU A 200 20.81 9.22 -14.54
C LEU A 200 22.19 8.70 -14.96
N THR A 201 22.31 8.10 -16.14
CA THR A 201 23.58 7.56 -16.65
C THR A 201 24.66 8.65 -16.65
N GLY A 202 25.79 8.36 -15.98
CA GLY A 202 26.94 9.26 -15.89
C GLY A 202 26.74 10.52 -15.05
N LYS A 203 25.65 10.60 -14.27
CA LYS A 203 25.38 11.74 -13.38
C LYS A 203 25.83 11.46 -11.95
N GLU A 204 26.30 12.50 -11.29
CA GLU A 204 26.49 12.49 -9.84
C GLU A 204 25.18 12.93 -9.16
N VAL A 205 24.71 12.11 -8.23
CA VAL A 205 23.44 12.33 -7.51
C VAL A 205 23.72 12.45 -6.02
N ALA A 206 23.34 13.58 -5.43
CA ALA A 206 23.31 13.78 -3.99
C ALA A 206 21.90 13.61 -3.46
N VAL A 207 21.75 12.84 -2.37
CA VAL A 207 20.46 12.66 -1.67
C VAL A 207 20.57 13.28 -0.30
N VAL A 208 19.70 14.23 0.01
CA VAL A 208 19.65 14.91 1.32
C VAL A 208 18.67 14.17 2.23
N GLY A 209 19.20 13.66 3.35
CA GLY A 209 18.45 12.94 4.39
C GLY A 209 18.96 11.52 4.62
N GLY A 210 18.53 10.90 5.74
CA GLY A 210 18.97 9.56 6.19
C GLY A 210 17.82 8.61 6.51
N GLY A 211 16.58 8.99 6.23
CA GLY A 211 15.40 8.15 6.47
C GLY A 211 15.19 7.09 5.37
N ASN A 212 14.17 6.25 5.55
CA ASN A 212 13.83 5.16 4.62
C ASN A 212 13.65 5.64 3.18
N VAL A 213 13.00 6.78 2.97
CA VAL A 213 12.77 7.36 1.63
C VAL A 213 14.11 7.73 0.97
N SER A 214 15.05 8.32 1.73
CA SER A 214 16.38 8.69 1.22
C SER A 214 17.19 7.46 0.85
N MET A 215 17.11 6.38 1.66
CA MET A 215 17.75 5.11 1.35
C MET A 215 17.17 4.47 0.09
N ASP A 216 15.87 4.54 -0.09
CA ASP A 216 15.21 4.05 -1.31
C ASP A 216 15.60 4.90 -2.53
N ALA A 217 15.63 6.23 -2.39
CA ALA A 217 16.02 7.14 -3.47
C ALA A 217 17.47 6.91 -3.92
N VAL A 218 18.44 6.88 -3.00
CA VAL A 218 19.86 6.68 -3.36
C VAL A 218 20.11 5.31 -3.99
N ARG A 219 19.47 4.25 -3.47
CA ARG A 219 19.60 2.91 -4.03
C ARG A 219 18.93 2.76 -5.38
N THR A 220 17.85 3.49 -5.61
CA THR A 220 17.15 3.53 -6.91
C THR A 220 17.97 4.32 -7.91
N ALA A 221 18.43 5.53 -7.56
CA ALA A 221 19.28 6.34 -8.42
C ALA A 221 20.57 5.63 -8.88
N LYS A 222 21.16 4.80 -7.99
CA LYS A 222 22.32 3.98 -8.34
C LYS A 222 22.04 2.90 -9.40
N ARG A 223 20.77 2.54 -9.63
CA ARG A 223 20.36 1.49 -10.59
C ARG A 223 19.89 2.06 -11.92
N LEU A 224 19.65 3.34 -12.00
CA LEU A 224 19.32 4.11 -13.19
C LEU A 224 20.56 4.74 -13.82
#